data_1f46ac42b362ed665a4f23dcb320dfd7
#
_entry.id   1f46ac42b362ed665a4f23dcb320dfd7
#
_cell.length_a   1.000
_cell.length_b   1.000
_cell.length_c   1.000
_cell.angle_alpha   90.00
_cell.angle_beta   90.00
_cell.angle_gamma   90.00
#
_symmetry.space_group_name_H-M   'P 1'
#
loop_
_entity.id
_entity.type
_entity.pdbx_description
1 polymer ?
#
loop_
_entity_poly.entity_id
_entity_poly.type
_entity_poly.pdbx_seq_one_letter_code
_entity_poly.pdbx_strand_id
1 'polypeptide(L)'
;MKLKETANAMVSLDYKERFKAEYWQLKIRLENLRRLNLRIKAGRMMNEMLCTESDKIGRVPKHDCPDWLLSDQQRVMEDYLDILEERSIIENIDLSEDNSHGTD
;
A
#
# COMPACT_ATOMS: atom_id res chain seq x y z
N MET A 1 -9.66 -6.60 -5.32
CA MET A 1 -10.52 -6.48 -4.11
C MET A 1 -10.37 -5.09 -3.52
N LYS A 2 -11.46 -4.48 -3.12
CA LYS A 2 -11.44 -3.15 -2.50
C LYS A 2 -11.35 -3.28 -1.00
N LEU A 3 -10.90 -2.22 -0.31
CA LEU A 3 -10.76 -2.26 1.15
C LEU A 3 -12.04 -2.63 1.86
N LYS A 4 -13.18 -2.09 1.44
CA LYS A 4 -14.43 -2.39 2.11
C LYS A 4 -14.86 -3.85 1.90
N GLU A 5 -14.45 -4.47 0.81
CA GLU A 5 -14.70 -5.88 0.57
C GLU A 5 -13.83 -6.75 1.49
N THR A 6 -12.62 -6.29 1.81
CA THR A 6 -11.74 -7.03 2.72
C THR A 6 -12.30 -7.08 4.13
N ALA A 7 -13.06 -6.07 4.54
CA ALA A 7 -13.65 -6.05 5.87
C ALA A 7 -14.62 -7.22 6.08
N ASN A 8 -15.42 -7.54 5.06
CA ASN A 8 -16.32 -8.68 5.12
C ASN A 8 -15.57 -10.01 5.09
N ALA A 9 -14.55 -10.11 4.25
CA ALA A 9 -13.75 -11.33 4.14
C ALA A 9 -12.94 -11.60 5.41
N MET A 10 -12.55 -10.55 6.15
CA MET A 10 -11.79 -10.70 7.38
C MET A 10 -12.58 -11.40 8.49
N VAL A 11 -13.90 -11.37 8.44
CA VAL A 11 -14.73 -12.06 9.43
C VAL A 11 -15.21 -13.41 8.96
N SER A 12 -14.75 -13.87 7.80
CA SER A 12 -15.10 -15.18 7.27
C SER A 12 -14.56 -16.30 8.14
N LEU A 13 -15.26 -17.41 8.23
CA LEU A 13 -14.79 -18.61 8.92
C LEU A 13 -13.72 -19.35 8.14
N ASP A 14 -13.61 -19.10 6.83
CA ASP A 14 -12.60 -19.72 5.99
C ASP A 14 -11.29 -18.93 6.13
N TYR A 15 -10.25 -19.59 6.64
CA TYR A 15 -8.97 -18.93 6.85
C TYR A 15 -8.32 -18.48 5.54
N LYS A 16 -8.58 -19.16 4.44
CA LYS A 16 -8.03 -18.76 3.13
C LYS A 16 -8.66 -17.46 2.64
N GLU A 17 -9.95 -17.26 2.91
CA GLU A 17 -10.60 -15.99 2.61
C GLU A 17 -10.05 -14.87 3.49
N ARG A 18 -9.84 -15.13 4.79
CA ARG A 18 -9.22 -14.15 5.68
C ARG A 18 -7.80 -13.83 5.25
N PHE A 19 -7.03 -14.84 4.84
CA PHE A 19 -5.68 -14.64 4.34
C PHE A 19 -5.67 -13.74 3.10
N LYS A 20 -6.56 -14.03 2.15
CA LYS A 20 -6.68 -13.22 0.94
C LYS A 20 -7.08 -11.79 1.26
N ALA A 21 -7.98 -11.60 2.22
CA ALA A 21 -8.37 -10.26 2.66
C ALA A 21 -7.20 -9.51 3.27
N GLU A 22 -6.40 -10.16 4.10
CA GLU A 22 -5.21 -9.54 4.69
C GLU A 22 -4.21 -9.13 3.62
N TYR A 23 -3.97 -10.00 2.65
CA TYR A 23 -3.09 -9.71 1.53
C TYR A 23 -3.55 -8.46 0.78
N TRP A 24 -4.83 -8.38 0.42
CA TRP A 24 -5.34 -7.25 -0.35
C TRP A 24 -5.39 -5.96 0.45
N GLN A 25 -5.71 -6.05 1.76
CA GLN A 25 -5.62 -4.87 2.62
C GLN A 25 -4.21 -4.32 2.65
N LEU A 26 -3.24 -5.19 2.86
CA LEU A 26 -1.84 -4.79 2.90
C LEU A 26 -1.39 -4.20 1.57
N LYS A 27 -1.76 -4.84 0.47
CA LYS A 27 -1.38 -4.39 -0.86
C LYS A 27 -1.93 -3.00 -1.18
N ILE A 28 -3.22 -2.78 -0.86
CA ILE A 28 -3.85 -1.48 -1.12
C ILE A 28 -3.22 -0.40 -0.26
N ARG A 29 -3.01 -0.67 1.03
CA ARG A 29 -2.38 0.29 1.94
C ARG A 29 -0.95 0.59 1.55
N LEU A 30 -0.21 -0.43 1.12
CA LEU A 30 1.16 -0.25 0.65
C LEU A 30 1.22 0.64 -0.59
N GLU A 31 0.33 0.42 -1.55
CA GLU A 31 0.28 1.26 -2.75
C GLU A 31 -0.03 2.71 -2.39
N ASN A 32 -0.95 2.94 -1.45
CA ASN A 32 -1.29 4.29 -1.01
C ASN A 32 -0.09 4.97 -0.33
N LEU A 33 0.60 4.24 0.55
CA LEU A 33 1.79 4.77 1.22
C LEU A 33 2.91 5.04 0.23
N ARG A 34 3.10 4.14 -0.73
CA ARG A 34 4.11 4.29 -1.75
C ARG A 34 3.88 5.55 -2.58
N ARG A 35 2.63 5.83 -2.94
CA ARG A 35 2.29 7.05 -3.67
C ARG A 35 2.56 8.30 -2.84
N LEU A 36 2.21 8.25 -1.55
CA LEU A 36 2.50 9.37 -0.65
C LEU A 36 4.01 9.63 -0.58
N ASN A 37 4.79 8.57 -0.38
CA ASN A 37 6.25 8.70 -0.28
C ASN A 37 6.86 9.23 -1.57
N LEU A 38 6.35 8.83 -2.71
CA LEU A 38 6.80 9.34 -4.00
C LEU A 38 6.50 10.85 -4.13
N ARG A 39 5.31 11.28 -3.69
CA ARG A 39 4.94 12.69 -3.72
C ARG A 39 5.81 13.52 -2.79
N ILE A 40 6.11 12.99 -1.61
CA ILE A 40 6.99 13.66 -0.67
C ILE A 40 8.38 13.82 -1.29
N LYS A 41 8.92 12.74 -1.82
CA LYS A 41 10.24 12.75 -2.45
C LYS A 41 10.29 13.72 -3.62
N ALA A 42 9.33 13.64 -4.52
CA ALA A 42 9.27 14.51 -5.68
C ALA A 42 9.11 15.98 -5.27
N GLY A 43 8.25 16.24 -4.27
CA GLY A 43 8.04 17.60 -3.78
C GLY A 43 9.30 18.20 -3.19
N ARG A 44 10.06 17.40 -2.42
CA ARG A 44 11.33 17.89 -1.85
C ARG A 44 12.37 18.13 -2.93
N MET A 45 12.42 17.25 -3.93
CA MET A 45 13.34 17.46 -5.06
C MET A 45 12.99 18.73 -5.83
N MET A 46 11.69 18.97 -6.07
CA MET A 46 11.27 20.19 -6.74
C MET A 46 11.61 21.43 -5.92
N ASN A 47 11.43 21.36 -4.59
CA ASN A 47 11.79 22.48 -3.72
C ASN A 47 13.28 22.81 -3.78
N GLU A 48 14.13 21.80 -3.88
CA GLU A 48 15.58 22.00 -4.02
C GLU A 48 15.94 22.66 -5.35
N MET A 49 15.14 22.42 -6.39
CA MET A 49 15.36 22.98 -7.71
C MET A 49 14.86 24.41 -7.85
N LEU A 50 13.98 24.86 -6.95
CA LEU A 50 13.38 26.19 -7.03
C LEU A 50 14.23 27.21 -6.30
N CYS A 51 14.23 28.45 -6.84
CA CYS A 51 15.08 29.50 -6.32
C CYS A 51 14.44 30.37 -5.24
N THR A 52 13.12 30.32 -5.10
CA THR A 52 12.39 31.17 -4.16
C THR A 52 11.54 30.35 -3.20
N GLU A 53 11.39 30.86 -1.98
CA GLU A 53 10.56 30.19 -0.96
C GLU A 53 9.11 30.09 -1.36
N SER A 54 8.58 31.07 -2.06
CA SER A 54 7.18 31.08 -2.47
C SER A 54 6.87 29.94 -3.44
N ASP A 55 7.85 29.52 -4.23
CA ASP A 55 7.67 28.44 -5.18
C ASP A 55 7.66 27.06 -4.51
N LYS A 56 8.12 27.00 -3.26
CA LYS A 56 8.19 25.73 -2.51
C LYS A 56 6.89 25.40 -1.77
N ILE A 57 6.02 26.38 -1.59
CA ILE A 57 4.79 26.23 -0.83
C ILE A 57 3.86 25.24 -1.53
N GLY A 58 3.38 24.24 -0.79
CA GLY A 58 2.39 23.29 -1.28
C GLY A 58 2.93 22.15 -2.13
N ARG A 59 4.25 22.06 -2.32
CA ARG A 59 4.85 20.99 -3.12
C ARG A 59 4.87 19.65 -2.39
N VAL A 60 5.03 19.67 -1.07
CA VAL A 60 5.12 18.44 -0.25
C VAL A 60 3.77 18.23 0.42
N PRO A 61 3.17 17.03 0.28
CA PRO A 61 1.93 16.73 0.99
C PRO A 61 2.10 16.87 2.51
N LYS A 62 1.08 17.35 3.18
CA LYS A 62 1.11 17.46 4.64
C LYS A 62 1.10 16.08 5.27
N HIS A 63 1.98 15.88 6.23
CA HIS A 63 2.04 14.65 7.00
C HIS A 63 2.72 14.93 8.33
N ASP A 64 2.34 14.18 9.36
CA ASP A 64 2.83 14.42 10.72
C ASP A 64 4.05 13.60 11.08
N CYS A 65 4.37 12.58 10.28
CA CYS A 65 5.49 11.69 10.55
C CYS A 65 6.74 12.13 9.79
N PRO A 66 7.93 11.87 10.35
CA PRO A 66 9.16 12.08 9.58
C PRO A 66 9.16 11.24 8.31
N ASP A 67 9.77 11.77 7.25
CA ASP A 67 9.84 11.07 5.96
C ASP A 67 10.49 9.69 6.09
N TRP A 68 11.56 9.60 6.89
CA TRP A 68 12.29 8.34 7.05
C TRP A 68 11.41 7.26 7.69
N LEU A 69 10.52 7.64 8.61
CA LEU A 69 9.64 6.68 9.26
C LEU A 69 8.61 6.12 8.28
N LEU A 70 8.06 6.98 7.43
CA LEU A 70 7.13 6.54 6.38
C LEU A 70 7.83 5.63 5.37
N SER A 71 9.10 5.92 5.05
CA SER A 71 9.89 5.07 4.16
C SER A 71 10.16 3.70 4.80
N ASP A 72 10.46 3.69 6.09
CA ASP A 72 10.66 2.43 6.83
C ASP A 72 9.37 1.60 6.85
N GLN A 73 8.25 2.26 7.08
CA GLN A 73 6.96 1.57 7.06
C GLN A 73 6.71 0.92 5.69
N GLN A 74 6.99 1.63 4.62
CA GLN A 74 6.83 1.10 3.27
C GLN A 74 7.69 -0.16 3.08
N ARG A 75 8.95 -0.10 3.51
CA ARG A 75 9.87 -1.24 3.37
C ARG A 75 9.38 -2.45 4.15
N VAL A 76 8.92 -2.25 5.37
CA VAL A 76 8.41 -3.35 6.20
C VAL A 76 7.14 -3.95 5.60
N MET A 77 6.28 -3.11 5.05
CA MET A 77 5.06 -3.59 4.39
C MET A 77 5.38 -4.38 3.13
N GLU A 78 6.41 -3.96 2.38
CA GLU A 78 6.85 -4.70 1.19
C GLU A 78 7.37 -6.08 1.58
N ASP A 79 8.16 -6.17 2.64
CA ASP A 79 8.68 -7.44 3.13
C ASP A 79 7.53 -8.35 3.60
N TYR A 80 6.57 -7.80 4.29
CA TYR A 80 5.40 -8.55 4.75
C TYR A 80 4.57 -9.07 3.57
N LEU A 81 4.38 -8.22 2.56
CA LEU A 81 3.64 -8.63 1.36
C LEU A 81 4.33 -9.80 0.68
N ASP A 82 5.66 -9.77 0.56
CA ASP A 82 6.44 -10.84 -0.02
C ASP A 82 6.23 -12.15 0.76
N ILE A 83 6.21 -12.08 2.07
CA ILE A 83 5.96 -13.25 2.92
C ILE A 83 4.58 -13.83 2.66
N LEU A 84 3.57 -12.98 2.55
CA LEU A 84 2.22 -13.45 2.25
C LEU A 84 2.14 -14.11 0.88
N GLU A 85 2.85 -13.58 -0.10
CA GLU A 85 2.89 -14.19 -1.44
C GLU A 85 3.57 -15.54 -1.41
N GLU A 86 4.68 -15.67 -0.69
CA GLU A 86 5.35 -16.96 -0.53
C GLU A 86 4.44 -17.96 0.17
N ARG A 87 3.78 -17.54 1.23
CA ARG A 87 2.85 -18.41 1.94
C ARG A 87 1.69 -18.87 1.07
N SER A 88 1.20 -17.96 0.19
CA SER A 88 0.08 -18.31 -0.69
C SER A 88 0.46 -19.44 -1.65
N ILE A 89 1.72 -19.46 -2.09
CA ILE A 89 2.21 -20.53 -2.95
C ILE A 89 2.28 -21.85 -2.17
N ILE A 90 2.83 -21.82 -0.97
CA ILE A 90 2.98 -23.01 -0.13
C ILE A 90 1.63 -23.56 0.31
N GLU A 91 0.72 -22.69 0.70
CA GLU A 91 -0.59 -23.07 1.23
C GLU A 91 -1.65 -23.19 0.15
N ASN A 92 -1.27 -22.97 -1.10
CA ASN A 92 -2.16 -23.09 -2.25
C ASN A 92 -3.38 -22.16 -2.14
N ILE A 93 -3.12 -20.90 -1.88
CA ILE A 93 -4.15 -19.87 -1.78
C ILE A 93 -4.12 -19.00 -3.03
N ASP A 94 -5.24 -18.90 -3.72
CA ASP A 94 -5.35 -18.05 -4.90
C ASP A 94 -5.56 -16.61 -4.48
N LEU A 95 -4.59 -15.76 -4.77
CA LEU A 95 -4.63 -14.33 -4.43
C LEU A 95 -5.20 -13.47 -5.55
N SER A 96 -5.60 -14.06 -6.66
CA SER A 96 -6.13 -13.29 -7.78
C SER A 96 -7.40 -12.54 -7.36
N GLU A 97 -7.63 -11.40 -8.04
CA GLU A 97 -8.78 -10.56 -7.74
C GLU A 97 -10.08 -11.26 -8.15
N ASP A 98 -11.08 -11.22 -7.27
CA ASP A 98 -12.39 -11.78 -7.56
C ASP A 98 -13.21 -10.79 -8.36
N ASN A 99 -12.98 -10.78 -9.62
CA ASN A 99 -13.78 -9.95 -10.48
C ASN A 99 -14.77 -10.80 -11.16
N SER A 100 -15.32 -11.00 -10.70
CA SER A 100 -15.82 -11.65 -11.51
C SER A 100 -16.31 -11.31 -12.82
N HIS A 101 -15.62 -10.85 -12.46
CA HIS A 101 -15.75 -10.90 -13.22
C HIS A 101 -15.68 -10.96 -14.09
N GLY A 102 -15.47 -10.94 -14.06
CA GLY A 102 -15.30 -11.06 -14.78
C GLY A 102 -15.43 -11.05 -15.61
N THR A 103 -15.51 -10.96 -15.75
CA THR A 103 -15.48 -11.02 -16.47
C THR A 103 -15.45 -11.31 -17.04
N ASP A 104 -15.68 -11.50 -16.98
CA ASP A 104 -15.46 -11.82 -17.44
C ASP A 104 -15.56 -11.99 -17.71
#